data_d1f241a6d85d1ed0cb8e2bb792ac388c
#
_entry.id   d1f241a6d85d1ed0cb8e2bb792ac388c
#
_cell.length_a   1.000
_cell.length_b   1.000
_cell.length_c   1.000
_cell.angle_alpha   90.00
_cell.angle_beta   90.00
_cell.angle_gamma   90.00
#
_symmetry.space_group_name_H-M   'P 1'
#
loop_
_entity.id
_entity.type
_entity.pdbx_description
1 polymer ?
#
loop_
_entity_poly.entity_id
_entity_poly.type
_entity_poly.pdbx_seq_one_letter_code
_entity_poly.pdbx_strand_id
1 'polypeptide(L)'
;MKHYTVAELEVTDPTWVPDYVREVTPMVQARGGRYLARTGRSEAFEGERSPPQTVLLIEWPSREAAQEFYDSEEYRPYREARRAGSRGVFLLVAGEDAAARSDAPA
;
A
#
# COMPACT_ATOMS: atom_id res chain seq x y z
N MET A 1 16.57 -4.22 5.21
CA MET A 1 16.10 -2.87 4.86
C MET A 1 14.58 -2.84 4.86
N LYS A 2 14.01 -1.86 5.53
CA LYS A 2 12.56 -1.69 5.51
C LYS A 2 12.09 -1.28 4.11
N HIS A 3 10.88 -1.72 3.79
CA HIS A 3 10.19 -1.31 2.56
C HIS A 3 8.78 -0.83 2.92
N TYR A 4 8.21 -0.06 2.04
CA TYR A 4 6.91 0.55 2.28
C TYR A 4 5.99 0.30 1.09
N THR A 5 4.78 -0.16 1.38
CA THR A 5 3.71 -0.11 0.39
C THR A 5 3.14 1.29 0.42
N VAL A 6 3.09 1.93 -0.74
CA VAL A 6 2.45 3.22 -0.95
C VAL A 6 1.38 3.01 -1.99
N ALA A 7 0.13 3.18 -1.59
CA ALA A 7 -0.99 2.96 -2.50
C ALA A 7 -1.93 4.14 -2.49
N GLU A 8 -2.44 4.45 -3.67
CA GLU A 8 -3.50 5.43 -3.89
C GLU A 8 -4.65 4.69 -4.54
N LEU A 9 -5.83 4.76 -3.94
CA LEU A 9 -6.98 4.01 -4.41
C LEU A 9 -8.19 4.90 -4.60
N GLU A 10 -8.95 4.59 -5.65
CA GLU A 10 -10.28 5.09 -5.86
C GLU A 10 -11.22 3.90 -5.98
N VAL A 11 -12.14 3.76 -5.04
CA VAL A 11 -13.07 2.63 -5.00
C VAL A 11 -14.17 2.88 -6.02
N THR A 12 -14.33 1.94 -6.95
CA THR A 12 -15.38 2.01 -7.98
C THR A 12 -16.60 1.15 -7.62
N ASP A 13 -16.38 0.08 -6.84
CA ASP A 13 -17.43 -0.77 -6.30
C ASP A 13 -17.06 -1.07 -4.85
N PRO A 14 -17.82 -0.56 -3.86
CA PRO A 14 -17.43 -0.69 -2.46
C PRO A 14 -17.73 -2.05 -1.83
N THR A 15 -18.35 -2.97 -2.53
CA THR A 15 -18.80 -4.23 -1.94
C THR A 15 -17.68 -5.11 -1.41
N TRP A 16 -16.46 -4.98 -1.97
CA TRP A 16 -15.31 -5.77 -1.53
C TRP A 16 -14.66 -5.22 -0.26
N VAL A 17 -14.96 -3.98 0.13
CA VAL A 17 -14.17 -3.26 1.15
C VAL A 17 -14.30 -3.86 2.55
N PRO A 18 -15.49 -4.17 3.09
CA PRO A 18 -15.58 -4.68 4.47
C PRO A 18 -14.81 -5.98 4.69
N ASP A 19 -14.97 -6.95 3.80
CA ASP A 19 -14.27 -8.23 3.91
C ASP A 19 -12.77 -8.04 3.76
N TYR A 20 -12.35 -7.18 2.82
CA TYR A 20 -10.94 -6.88 2.60
C TYR A 20 -10.30 -6.34 3.89
N VAL A 21 -10.90 -5.32 4.49
CA VAL A 21 -10.35 -4.72 5.70
C VAL A 21 -10.27 -5.74 6.84
N ARG A 22 -11.33 -6.52 7.04
CA ARG A 22 -11.40 -7.48 8.13
C ARG A 22 -10.39 -8.63 7.98
N GLU A 23 -10.29 -9.17 6.76
CA GLU A 23 -9.49 -10.39 6.53
C GLU A 23 -8.03 -10.09 6.18
N VAL A 24 -7.76 -9.00 5.48
CA VAL A 24 -6.42 -8.69 5.00
C VAL A 24 -5.56 -8.05 6.09
N THR A 25 -6.15 -7.26 6.96
CA THR A 25 -5.40 -6.62 8.05
C THR A 25 -4.55 -7.62 8.85
N PRO A 26 -5.12 -8.74 9.34
CA PRO A 26 -4.30 -9.72 10.07
C PRO A 26 -3.26 -10.42 9.17
N MET A 27 -3.53 -10.59 7.88
CA MET A 27 -2.54 -11.18 6.96
C MET A 27 -1.29 -10.31 6.85
N VAL A 28 -1.48 -9.00 6.74
CA VAL A 28 -0.38 -8.03 6.70
C VAL A 28 0.42 -8.08 8.00
N GLN A 29 -0.28 -8.03 9.13
CA GLN A 29 0.35 -8.02 10.45
C GLN A 29 1.11 -9.31 10.73
N ALA A 30 0.60 -10.44 10.28
CA ALA A 30 1.24 -11.74 10.47
C ALA A 30 2.60 -11.83 9.77
N ARG A 31 2.82 -11.02 8.73
CA ARG A 31 4.10 -10.97 8.02
C ARG A 31 4.96 -9.77 8.42
N GLY A 32 4.66 -9.18 9.56
CA GLY A 32 5.42 -8.07 10.10
C GLY A 32 5.08 -6.71 9.50
N GLY A 33 4.03 -6.64 8.69
CA GLY A 33 3.56 -5.38 8.15
C GLY A 33 2.90 -4.52 9.22
N ARG A 34 3.12 -3.23 9.14
CA ARG A 34 2.52 -2.26 10.06
C ARG A 34 1.86 -1.15 9.27
N TYR A 35 0.57 -0.95 9.51
CA TYR A 35 -0.14 0.15 8.88
C TYR A 35 0.30 1.47 9.49
N LEU A 36 0.88 2.35 8.67
CA LEU A 36 1.25 3.69 9.08
C LEU A 36 0.13 4.68 8.80
N ALA A 37 -0.63 4.43 7.74
CA ALA A 37 -1.81 5.21 7.40
C ALA A 37 -2.75 4.38 6.54
N ARG A 38 -4.05 4.54 6.79
CA ARG A 38 -5.16 4.10 5.94
C ARG A 38 -6.20 5.19 6.08
N THR A 39 -6.25 6.10 5.13
CA THR A 39 -7.05 7.30 5.35
C THR A 39 -7.57 7.88 4.04
N GLY A 40 -8.74 8.49 4.12
CA GLY A 40 -9.28 9.32 3.04
C GLY A 40 -8.89 10.78 3.17
N ARG A 41 -8.08 11.12 4.17
CA ARG A 41 -7.68 12.51 4.41
C ARG A 41 -6.27 12.73 3.92
N SER A 42 -6.16 13.29 2.73
CA SER A 42 -4.89 13.78 2.18
C SER A 42 -5.14 15.15 1.57
N GLU A 43 -4.10 15.95 1.53
CA GLU A 43 -4.17 17.31 1.01
C GLU A 43 -3.06 17.50 -0.01
N ALA A 44 -3.37 18.19 -1.10
CA ALA A 44 -2.36 18.55 -2.09
C ALA A 44 -1.73 19.88 -1.68
N PHE A 45 -0.43 19.87 -1.40
CA PHE A 45 0.32 21.13 -1.18
C PHE A 45 0.65 21.78 -2.51
N GLU A 46 0.85 20.97 -3.54
CA GLU A 46 1.19 21.43 -4.89
C GLU A 46 0.58 20.47 -5.89
N GLY A 47 0.36 20.95 -7.10
CA GLY A 47 -0.16 20.17 -8.20
C GLY A 47 -1.65 20.37 -8.39
N GLU A 48 -2.12 20.05 -9.60
CA GLU A 48 -3.51 20.26 -9.97
C GLU A 48 -4.36 18.98 -9.83
N ARG A 49 -3.71 17.85 -9.61
CA ARG A 49 -4.42 16.58 -9.43
C ARG A 49 -5.16 16.58 -8.10
N SER A 50 -6.42 16.18 -8.12
CA SER A 50 -7.18 16.00 -6.88
C SER A 50 -6.52 14.95 -5.99
N PRO A 51 -6.55 15.12 -4.66
CA PRO A 51 -6.07 14.09 -3.77
C PRO A 51 -6.79 12.76 -4.01
N PRO A 52 -6.12 11.61 -3.85
CA PRO A 52 -6.77 10.32 -4.00
C PRO A 52 -7.82 10.08 -2.92
N GLN A 53 -8.82 9.27 -3.23
CA GLN A 53 -9.89 8.94 -2.29
C GLN A 53 -9.35 8.26 -1.03
N THR A 54 -8.36 7.38 -1.19
CA THR A 54 -7.75 6.64 -0.10
C THR A 54 -6.25 6.54 -0.31
N VAL A 55 -5.49 6.76 0.75
CA VAL A 55 -4.05 6.55 0.76
C VAL A 55 -3.74 5.47 1.79
N LEU A 56 -2.86 4.54 1.39
CA LEU A 56 -2.43 3.43 2.21
C LEU A 56 -0.91 3.45 2.33
N LEU A 57 -0.41 3.43 3.55
CA LEU A 57 1.03 3.31 3.83
C LEU A 57 1.23 2.12 4.76
N ILE A 58 2.04 1.14 4.33
CA ILE A 58 2.38 -0.02 5.15
C ILE A 58 3.89 -0.12 5.23
N GLU A 59 4.41 -0.27 6.44
CA GLU A 59 5.83 -0.53 6.66
C GLU A 59 6.04 -2.04 6.74
N TRP A 60 7.05 -2.55 6.03
CA TRP A 60 7.44 -3.96 6.03
C TRP A 60 8.87 -4.11 6.53
N PRO A 61 9.18 -5.21 7.23
CA PRO A 61 10.55 -5.43 7.69
C PRO A 61 11.55 -5.67 6.56
N SER A 62 11.06 -6.11 5.39
CA SER A 62 11.91 -6.38 4.24
C SER A 62 11.09 -6.33 2.96
N ARG A 63 11.79 -6.26 1.82
CA ARG A 63 11.16 -6.40 0.51
C ARG A 63 10.46 -7.75 0.38
N GLU A 64 11.14 -8.79 0.85
CA GLU A 64 10.67 -10.18 0.73
C GLU A 64 9.36 -10.39 1.49
N ALA A 65 9.22 -9.80 2.68
CA ALA A 65 7.99 -9.91 3.45
C ALA A 65 6.80 -9.30 2.70
N ALA A 66 7.01 -8.14 2.08
CA ALA A 66 5.98 -7.49 1.27
C ALA A 66 5.60 -8.33 0.06
N GLN A 67 6.60 -8.87 -0.64
CA GLN A 67 6.40 -9.68 -1.83
C GLN A 67 5.66 -10.99 -1.50
N GLU A 68 6.06 -11.65 -0.43
CA GLU A 68 5.42 -12.89 0.01
C GLU A 68 3.94 -12.66 0.34
N PHE A 69 3.64 -11.56 1.03
CA PHE A 69 2.25 -11.20 1.29
C PHE A 69 1.48 -11.00 -0.02
N TYR A 70 2.03 -10.17 -0.91
CA TYR A 70 1.34 -9.79 -2.14
C TYR A 70 1.04 -11.00 -3.03
N ASP A 71 1.95 -11.97 -3.07
CA ASP A 71 1.83 -13.16 -3.91
C ASP A 71 1.17 -14.35 -3.19
N SER A 72 0.81 -14.20 -1.92
CA SER A 72 0.28 -15.33 -1.15
C SER A 72 -1.08 -15.78 -1.66
N GLU A 73 -1.35 -17.09 -1.53
CA GLU A 73 -2.62 -17.68 -1.92
C GLU A 73 -3.77 -17.13 -1.06
N GLU A 74 -3.51 -16.88 0.22
CA GLU A 74 -4.56 -16.36 1.11
C GLU A 74 -4.99 -14.93 0.75
N TYR A 75 -4.05 -14.11 0.25
CA TYR A 75 -4.38 -12.74 -0.17
C TYR A 75 -5.05 -12.70 -1.54
N ARG A 76 -4.78 -13.66 -2.39
CA ARG A 76 -5.18 -13.65 -3.79
C ARG A 76 -6.64 -13.29 -4.05
N PRO A 77 -7.64 -13.91 -3.41
CA PRO A 77 -9.04 -13.55 -3.70
C PRO A 77 -9.35 -12.10 -3.32
N TYR A 78 -8.76 -11.61 -2.25
CA TYR A 78 -8.96 -10.21 -1.82
C TYR A 78 -8.26 -9.22 -2.74
N ARG A 79 -7.05 -9.56 -3.18
CA ARG A 79 -6.33 -8.77 -4.16
C ARG A 79 -7.12 -8.62 -5.46
N GLU A 80 -7.65 -9.74 -5.96
CA GLU A 80 -8.42 -9.72 -7.21
C GLU A 80 -9.73 -8.93 -7.04
N ALA A 81 -10.41 -9.07 -5.91
CA ALA A 81 -11.62 -8.30 -5.62
C ALA A 81 -11.33 -6.80 -5.59
N ARG A 82 -10.23 -6.41 -4.93
CA ARG A 82 -9.82 -5.01 -4.88
C ARG A 82 -9.50 -4.48 -6.27
N ARG A 83 -8.75 -5.25 -7.06
CA ARG A 83 -8.37 -4.83 -8.41
C ARG A 83 -9.58 -4.67 -9.32
N ALA A 84 -10.59 -5.52 -9.16
CA ALA A 84 -11.81 -5.42 -9.95
C ALA A 84 -12.70 -4.25 -9.50
N GLY A 85 -12.67 -3.91 -8.22
CA GLY A 85 -13.55 -2.89 -7.64
C GLY A 85 -12.88 -1.57 -7.28
N SER A 86 -11.69 -1.31 -7.81
CA SER A 86 -10.99 -0.05 -7.57
C SER A 86 -10.05 0.29 -8.72
N ARG A 87 -9.59 1.54 -8.72
CA ARG A 87 -8.51 2.01 -9.59
C ARG A 87 -7.44 2.62 -8.72
N GLY A 88 -6.19 2.55 -9.17
CA GLY A 88 -5.11 3.20 -8.45
C GLY A 88 -3.78 2.51 -8.65
N VAL A 89 -2.85 2.84 -7.79
CA VAL A 89 -1.49 2.33 -7.84
C VAL A 89 -1.12 1.68 -6.52
N PHE A 90 -0.29 0.65 -6.61
CA PHE A 90 0.37 0.00 -5.47
C PHE A 90 1.85 0.00 -5.76
N LEU A 91 2.62 0.74 -4.98
CA LEU A 91 4.05 0.84 -5.14
C LEU A 91 4.74 0.21 -3.94
N LEU A 92 5.88 -0.41 -4.17
CA LEU A 92 6.76 -0.86 -3.10
C LEU A 92 8.01 0.02 -3.15
N VAL A 93 8.26 0.74 -2.06
CA VAL A 93 9.30 1.77 -1.98
C VAL A 93 10.36 1.32 -1.00
N ALA A 94 11.63 1.34 -1.45
CA ALA A 94 12.75 1.01 -0.58
C ALA A 94 12.92 2.09 0.49
N GLY A 95 13.09 1.65 1.74
CA GLY A 95 13.24 2.56 2.88
C GLY A 95 14.67 3.06 3.01
N GLU A 96 15.12 3.83 2.04
CA GLU A 96 16.45 4.41 2.01
C GLU A 96 16.37 5.89 1.66
N ASP A 97 17.35 6.62 2.11
CA ASP A 97 17.56 8.00 1.67
C ASP A 97 18.74 8.00 0.68
N ALA A 98 18.42 7.99 -0.60
CA ALA A 98 19.45 7.94 -1.65
C ALA A 98 20.32 9.19 -1.65
N ALA A 99 19.80 10.32 -1.19
CA ALA A 99 20.57 11.56 -1.12
C ALA A 99 21.66 11.53 -0.03
N ALA A 100 21.55 10.59 0.92
CA ALA A 100 22.57 10.43 1.96
C ALA A 100 23.84 9.75 1.44
N ARG A 101 23.82 9.19 0.21
CA ARG A 101 24.97 8.57 -0.43
C ARG A 101 25.61 9.55 -1.41
N SER A 102 26.94 9.57 -1.46
CA SER A 102 27.67 10.54 -2.26
C SER A 102 27.46 10.42 -3.77
N ASP A 103 27.05 9.24 -4.24
CA ASP A 103 26.81 8.94 -5.65
C ASP A 103 25.32 8.99 -6.04
N ALA A 104 24.46 9.37 -5.13
CA ALA A 104 23.02 9.33 -5.37
C ALA A 104 22.52 10.61 -6.02
N PRO A 105 21.55 10.53 -6.95
CA PRO A 105 20.86 11.72 -7.43
C PRO A 105 20.03 12.33 -6.30
N ALA A 106 19.96 13.62 -6.29
CA ALA A 106 19.20 14.36 -5.27
C ALA A 106 17.69 14.24 -5.49
#